data_ddefee521656239b26f96e626ae3757b
#
_entry.id   ddefee521656239b26f96e626ae3757b
#
_cell.length_a   1.000
_cell.length_b   1.000
_cell.length_c   1.000
_cell.angle_alpha   90.00
_cell.angle_beta   90.00
_cell.angle_gamma   90.00
#
_symmetry.space_group_name_H-M   'P 1'
#
loop_
_entity.id
_entity.type
_entity.pdbx_description
1 polymer ?
#
loop_
_entity_poly.entity_id
_entity_poly.type
_entity_poly.pdbx_seq_one_letter_code
_entity_poly.pdbx_strand_id
1 'polypeptide(L)'
;MDLSLTRRMLIGSALCLPALTLPVSAEEKSEEGDDNVERRLAELEKRTGGRLGVSVLDTQTSISFGYRGSEAFPMCSTFKALAAGFVLARVDKGDESLDRRVTYGKDKLVDYSPISEKHAGADGMTIAELCDAAVTLSDNTAGNLLLESFGGPAGLTDWLRSIGDGTTRLDRTEPTLNEGRKGDPRDTTTPNAMLDTLGNLTLGSVLTEASCNRLIAWLVASTTGKERLRAGLPADWKVGDKTGTGPNGSLGDIAVIWPPDRGPIVAAVYIAEATVPAKELNPVFAEVGRMIVEMV
;
A
#
# COMPACT_ATOMS: atom_id res chain seq x y z
N MET A 1 21.54 53.63 46.64
CA MET A 1 20.47 54.62 46.43
C MET A 1 19.16 53.87 46.31
N ASP A 2 18.46 53.92 47.44
CA ASP A 2 17.10 53.41 47.61
C ASP A 2 16.11 54.16 46.76
N LEU A 3 15.09 53.48 46.30
CA LEU A 3 13.75 54.08 46.22
C LEU A 3 12.71 52.96 45.98
N SER A 4 12.04 52.66 47.09
CA SER A 4 10.76 51.99 47.23
C SER A 4 9.63 52.79 46.61
N LEU A 5 8.63 52.12 45.96
CA LEU A 5 7.28 52.72 45.80
C LEU A 5 6.18 51.65 45.69
N THR A 6 5.54 51.47 46.76
CA THR A 6 4.10 51.42 47.11
C THR A 6 3.10 50.76 46.21
N ARG A 7 2.44 49.78 46.83
CA ARG A 7 1.16 49.13 46.44
C ARG A 7 0.02 50.14 46.31
N ARG A 8 -0.77 50.05 45.28
CA ARG A 8 -2.16 50.50 45.26
C ARG A 8 -3.08 49.36 44.86
N MET A 9 -3.92 48.95 45.81
CA MET A 9 -5.09 48.07 45.55
C MET A 9 -6.11 48.86 44.75
N LEU A 10 -6.65 48.19 43.73
CA LEU A 10 -7.89 48.57 43.07
C LEU A 10 -8.83 47.36 43.13
N ILE A 11 -9.88 47.55 43.90
CA ILE A 11 -11.04 46.65 43.99
C ILE A 11 -11.87 46.91 42.74
N GLY A 12 -11.99 45.89 41.88
CA GLY A 12 -12.85 45.91 40.69
C GLY A 12 -13.83 44.76 40.78
N SER A 13 -15.08 45.06 40.78
CA SER A 13 -16.25 44.20 40.92
C SER A 13 -16.30 43.09 39.87
N ALA A 14 -16.46 41.86 40.32
CA ALA A 14 -16.73 40.71 39.45
C ALA A 14 -18.15 40.76 38.90
N LEU A 15 -18.31 41.00 37.60
CA LEU A 15 -19.53 40.65 36.88
C LEU A 15 -19.48 39.17 36.49
N CYS A 16 -20.30 38.36 37.15
CA CYS A 16 -20.59 36.99 36.69
C CYS A 16 -21.42 37.04 35.40
N LEU A 17 -20.79 36.73 34.27
CA LEU A 17 -21.51 36.37 33.05
C LEU A 17 -21.80 34.85 33.11
N PRO A 18 -23.01 34.38 32.76
CA PRO A 18 -23.31 32.97 32.68
C PRO A 18 -22.56 32.36 31.50
N ALA A 19 -21.78 31.34 31.77
CA ALA A 19 -21.16 30.51 30.74
C ALA A 19 -22.25 29.84 29.92
N LEU A 20 -22.45 30.25 28.67
CA LEU A 20 -23.18 29.49 27.70
C LEU A 20 -22.34 28.25 27.39
N THR A 21 -22.72 27.10 27.93
CA THR A 21 -22.25 25.79 27.47
C THR A 21 -22.86 25.54 26.10
N LEU A 22 -22.06 25.70 25.03
CA LEU A 22 -22.41 25.18 23.71
C LEU A 22 -22.31 23.63 23.79
N PRO A 23 -23.26 22.89 23.20
CA PRO A 23 -23.18 21.44 23.20
C PRO A 23 -22.00 21.01 22.35
N VAL A 24 -21.12 20.20 22.91
CA VAL A 24 -20.07 19.46 22.24
C VAL A 24 -20.75 18.34 21.45
N SER A 25 -21.15 18.64 20.20
CA SER A 25 -21.80 17.66 19.30
C SER A 25 -20.86 17.08 18.23
N ALA A 26 -19.59 17.45 18.24
CA ALA A 26 -18.64 17.00 17.20
C ALA A 26 -17.90 15.71 17.58
N GLU A 27 -17.61 15.48 18.86
CA GLU A 27 -16.88 14.27 19.32
C GLU A 27 -17.74 13.01 19.31
N GLU A 28 -19.02 13.07 19.69
CA GLU A 28 -19.91 11.89 19.68
C GLU A 28 -20.17 11.31 18.27
N LYS A 29 -20.15 12.13 17.22
CA LYS A 29 -20.33 11.67 15.84
C LYS A 29 -19.10 10.96 15.25
N SER A 30 -17.90 11.27 15.73
CA SER A 30 -16.68 10.60 15.27
C SER A 30 -16.53 9.20 15.89
N GLU A 31 -16.81 9.05 17.19
CA GLU A 31 -16.71 7.75 17.87
C GLU A 31 -17.73 6.72 17.33
N GLU A 32 -18.98 7.13 17.08
CA GLU A 32 -20.01 6.23 16.54
C GLU A 32 -19.73 5.81 15.08
N GLY A 33 -19.05 6.67 14.31
CA GLY A 33 -18.56 6.37 12.95
C GLY A 33 -17.44 5.35 12.94
N ASP A 34 -16.45 5.52 13.80
CA ASP A 34 -15.29 4.64 13.92
C ASP A 34 -15.70 3.26 14.43
N ASP A 35 -16.56 3.16 15.43
CA ASP A 35 -17.12 1.91 15.95
C ASP A 35 -17.88 1.11 14.87
N ASN A 36 -18.57 1.81 13.97
CA ASN A 36 -19.27 1.17 12.86
C ASN A 36 -18.31 0.58 11.83
N VAL A 37 -17.24 1.33 11.46
CA VAL A 37 -16.23 0.87 10.51
C VAL A 37 -15.48 -0.34 11.07
N GLU A 38 -15.03 -0.27 12.32
CA GLU A 38 -14.31 -1.37 12.97
C GLU A 38 -15.18 -2.63 13.05
N ARG A 39 -16.45 -2.50 13.43
CA ARG A 39 -17.38 -3.62 13.45
C ARG A 39 -17.58 -4.25 12.07
N ARG A 40 -17.74 -3.45 11.01
CA ARG A 40 -17.87 -3.96 9.62
C ARG A 40 -16.61 -4.72 9.21
N LEU A 41 -15.41 -4.20 9.48
CA LEU A 41 -14.15 -4.86 9.16
C LEU A 41 -13.97 -6.16 9.97
N ALA A 42 -14.36 -6.19 11.23
CA ALA A 42 -14.37 -7.41 12.05
C ALA A 42 -15.33 -8.48 11.50
N GLU A 43 -16.52 -8.10 10.99
CA GLU A 43 -17.42 -9.03 10.31
C GLU A 43 -16.84 -9.54 8.99
N LEU A 44 -16.14 -8.70 8.23
CA LEU A 44 -15.43 -9.12 7.01
C LEU A 44 -14.30 -10.11 7.36
N GLU A 45 -13.55 -9.87 8.43
CA GLU A 45 -12.50 -10.77 8.90
C GLU A 45 -13.08 -12.17 9.20
N LYS A 46 -14.21 -12.26 9.92
CA LYS A 46 -14.87 -13.55 10.22
C LYS A 46 -15.15 -14.36 8.96
N ARG A 47 -15.51 -13.70 7.86
CA ARG A 47 -15.77 -14.36 6.56
C ARG A 47 -14.54 -14.99 5.94
N THR A 48 -13.34 -14.52 6.29
CA THR A 48 -12.07 -15.07 5.77
C THR A 48 -11.64 -16.34 6.49
N GLY A 49 -12.09 -16.53 7.71
CA GLY A 49 -11.59 -17.57 8.62
C GLY A 49 -10.12 -17.39 9.00
N GLY A 50 -9.56 -16.21 8.77
CA GLY A 50 -8.17 -15.83 9.05
C GLY A 50 -8.08 -14.44 9.64
N ARG A 51 -7.07 -13.65 9.24
CA ARG A 51 -6.86 -12.26 9.64
C ARG A 51 -7.04 -11.32 8.45
N LEU A 52 -7.69 -10.18 8.68
CA LEU A 52 -7.86 -9.08 7.73
C LEU A 52 -7.07 -7.87 8.24
N GLY A 53 -6.23 -7.29 7.41
CA GLY A 53 -5.53 -6.04 7.68
C GLY A 53 -5.94 -4.98 6.66
N VAL A 54 -6.32 -3.80 7.11
CA VAL A 54 -6.79 -2.68 6.26
C VAL A 54 -6.15 -1.38 6.72
N SER A 55 -5.71 -0.57 5.78
CA SER A 55 -5.39 0.84 5.98
C SER A 55 -5.81 1.63 4.74
N VAL A 56 -6.59 2.69 4.95
CA VAL A 56 -7.12 3.57 3.91
C VAL A 56 -6.93 5.02 4.34
N LEU A 57 -6.50 5.88 3.42
CA LEU A 57 -6.32 7.31 3.64
C LEU A 57 -6.86 8.11 2.44
N ASP A 58 -7.80 8.99 2.67
CA ASP A 58 -8.15 10.08 1.76
C ASP A 58 -7.14 11.22 1.94
N THR A 59 -6.32 11.45 0.93
CA THR A 59 -5.24 12.45 1.01
C THR A 59 -5.75 13.89 0.95
N GLN A 60 -6.99 14.13 0.51
CA GLN A 60 -7.59 15.46 0.45
C GLN A 60 -8.13 15.90 1.81
N THR A 61 -8.80 15.01 2.52
CA THR A 61 -9.48 15.30 3.79
C THR A 61 -8.67 14.88 5.00
N SER A 62 -7.67 14.04 4.82
CA SER A 62 -6.93 13.32 5.87
C SER A 62 -7.81 12.36 6.69
N ILE A 63 -9.03 12.08 6.23
CA ILE A 63 -9.87 11.04 6.83
C ILE A 63 -9.26 9.68 6.50
N SER A 64 -9.18 8.82 7.49
CA SER A 64 -8.64 7.47 7.34
C SER A 64 -9.48 6.47 8.11
N PHE A 65 -9.45 5.22 7.67
CA PHE A 65 -9.93 4.10 8.47
C PHE A 65 -9.00 2.89 8.32
N GLY A 66 -9.03 2.01 9.31
CA GLY A 66 -8.17 0.83 9.29
C GLY A 66 -8.62 -0.25 10.26
N TYR A 67 -8.00 -1.41 10.10
CA TYR A 67 -8.20 -2.57 10.97
C TYR A 67 -6.92 -3.40 10.98
N ARG A 68 -6.38 -3.74 12.15
CA ARG A 68 -5.08 -4.42 12.30
C ARG A 68 -3.95 -3.78 11.48
N GLY A 69 -3.99 -2.44 11.31
CA GLY A 69 -3.09 -1.71 10.43
C GLY A 69 -1.60 -1.83 10.79
N SER A 70 -1.26 -2.18 12.03
CA SER A 70 0.11 -2.37 12.53
C SER A 70 0.54 -3.84 12.63
N GLU A 71 -0.33 -4.79 12.30
CA GLU A 71 0.03 -6.20 12.29
C GLU A 71 0.74 -6.60 10.99
N ALA A 72 1.66 -7.58 11.09
CA ALA A 72 2.41 -8.08 9.94
C ALA A 72 1.57 -9.02 9.08
N PHE A 73 1.62 -8.81 7.75
CA PHE A 73 0.98 -9.64 6.73
C PHE A 73 1.98 -9.98 5.62
N PRO A 74 1.91 -11.20 5.03
CA PRO A 74 2.70 -11.55 3.86
C PRO A 74 2.40 -10.62 2.69
N MET A 75 3.44 -10.04 2.09
CA MET A 75 3.26 -9.15 0.93
C MET A 75 2.84 -9.90 -0.31
N CYS A 76 3.32 -11.13 -0.48
CA CYS A 76 3.24 -11.80 -1.75
C CYS A 76 3.66 -10.85 -2.89
N SER A 77 3.04 -10.94 -4.06
CA SER A 77 3.42 -10.14 -5.23
C SER A 77 3.16 -8.62 -5.11
N THR A 78 2.63 -8.09 -3.99
CA THR A 78 2.52 -6.62 -3.83
C THR A 78 3.90 -5.96 -3.77
N PHE A 79 4.95 -6.67 -3.34
CA PHE A 79 6.33 -6.17 -3.36
C PHE A 79 6.80 -5.69 -4.75
N LYS A 80 6.20 -6.19 -5.85
CA LYS A 80 6.60 -5.84 -7.22
C LYS A 80 6.35 -4.37 -7.53
N ALA A 81 5.36 -3.74 -6.91
CA ALA A 81 5.17 -2.29 -6.99
C ALA A 81 6.34 -1.55 -6.33
N LEU A 82 6.82 -2.03 -5.18
CA LEU A 82 7.98 -1.46 -4.48
C LEU A 82 9.28 -1.68 -5.26
N ALA A 83 9.45 -2.87 -5.85
CA ALA A 83 10.62 -3.18 -6.68
C ALA A 83 10.69 -2.27 -7.93
N ALA A 84 9.56 -2.05 -8.61
CA ALA A 84 9.47 -1.09 -9.72
C ALA A 84 9.73 0.35 -9.25
N GLY A 85 9.23 0.74 -8.08
CA GLY A 85 9.53 2.03 -7.46
C GLY A 85 11.02 2.20 -7.18
N PHE A 86 11.71 1.17 -6.67
CA PHE A 86 13.15 1.23 -6.44
C PHE A 86 13.94 1.33 -7.75
N VAL A 87 13.56 0.58 -8.78
CA VAL A 87 14.16 0.75 -10.12
C VAL A 87 14.04 2.20 -10.59
N LEU A 88 12.85 2.80 -10.49
CA LEU A 88 12.63 4.19 -10.90
C LEU A 88 13.45 5.18 -10.04
N ALA A 89 13.57 4.96 -8.73
CA ALA A 89 14.43 5.78 -7.88
C ALA A 89 15.90 5.71 -8.30
N ARG A 90 16.39 4.57 -8.78
CA ARG A 90 17.73 4.41 -9.34
C ARG A 90 17.87 5.08 -10.70
N VAL A 91 16.83 5.04 -11.53
CA VAL A 91 16.79 5.78 -12.80
C VAL A 91 16.89 7.29 -12.56
N ASP A 92 16.13 7.79 -11.59
CA ASP A 92 16.15 9.22 -11.21
C ASP A 92 17.54 9.69 -10.74
N LYS A 93 18.33 8.78 -10.15
CA LYS A 93 19.74 9.05 -9.74
C LYS A 93 20.76 8.81 -10.83
N GLY A 94 20.37 8.23 -11.97
CA GLY A 94 21.30 7.84 -13.04
C GLY A 94 22.04 6.51 -12.79
N ASP A 95 21.65 5.75 -11.77
CA ASP A 95 22.26 4.46 -11.40
C ASP A 95 21.66 3.27 -12.17
N GLU A 96 20.58 3.52 -12.92
CA GLU A 96 19.90 2.53 -13.76
C GLU A 96 19.36 3.20 -15.02
N SER A 97 19.07 2.39 -16.05
CA SER A 97 18.40 2.83 -17.29
C SER A 97 17.23 1.92 -17.62
N LEU A 98 16.08 2.52 -17.90
CA LEU A 98 14.89 1.77 -18.34
C LEU A 98 15.13 1.01 -19.64
N ASP A 99 16.04 1.51 -20.50
CA ASP A 99 16.40 0.90 -21.79
C ASP A 99 17.48 -0.18 -21.64
N ARG A 100 18.11 -0.32 -20.46
CA ARG A 100 19.10 -1.38 -20.23
C ARG A 100 18.43 -2.74 -20.41
N ARG A 101 19.03 -3.57 -21.26
CA ARG A 101 18.53 -4.91 -21.57
C ARG A 101 19.14 -5.97 -20.64
N VAL A 102 18.31 -6.84 -20.13
CA VAL A 102 18.66 -8.01 -19.31
C VAL A 102 18.43 -9.25 -20.16
N THR A 103 19.50 -9.98 -20.46
CA THR A 103 19.42 -11.30 -21.10
C THR A 103 19.42 -12.40 -20.04
N TYR A 104 18.60 -13.40 -20.21
CA TYR A 104 18.47 -14.51 -19.25
C TYR A 104 18.09 -15.80 -19.97
N GLY A 105 18.51 -16.92 -19.41
CA GLY A 105 18.20 -18.25 -19.92
C GLY A 105 16.92 -18.84 -19.33
N LYS A 106 16.54 -20.03 -19.83
CA LYS A 106 15.38 -20.78 -19.30
C LYS A 106 15.57 -21.24 -17.85
N ASP A 107 16.80 -21.34 -17.38
CA ASP A 107 17.19 -21.67 -16.02
C ASP A 107 16.74 -20.62 -14.98
N LYS A 108 16.43 -19.39 -15.41
CA LYS A 108 15.90 -18.31 -14.57
C LYS A 108 14.37 -18.33 -14.44
N LEU A 109 13.68 -19.11 -15.27
CA LEU A 109 12.23 -19.14 -15.28
C LEU A 109 11.69 -19.82 -14.01
N VAL A 110 10.72 -19.17 -13.39
CA VAL A 110 9.92 -19.71 -12.29
C VAL A 110 8.45 -19.73 -12.69
N ASP A 111 7.64 -20.47 -11.93
CA ASP A 111 6.20 -20.57 -12.18
C ASP A 111 5.53 -19.20 -12.26
N TYR A 112 4.56 -19.07 -13.14
CA TYR A 112 3.82 -17.84 -13.43
C TYR A 112 4.69 -16.71 -14.00
N SER A 113 5.19 -16.93 -15.21
CA SER A 113 6.05 -16.00 -15.95
C SER A 113 5.51 -15.70 -17.36
N PRO A 114 4.26 -15.17 -17.49
CA PRO A 114 3.50 -15.15 -18.75
C PRO A 114 4.14 -14.31 -19.87
N ILE A 115 5.00 -13.36 -19.52
CA ILE A 115 5.73 -12.53 -20.49
C ILE A 115 7.18 -12.96 -20.57
N SER A 116 7.88 -13.04 -19.45
CA SER A 116 9.32 -13.30 -19.43
C SER A 116 9.69 -14.66 -20.00
N GLU A 117 8.80 -15.67 -19.91
CA GLU A 117 9.03 -17.00 -20.54
C GLU A 117 9.24 -16.91 -22.05
N LYS A 118 8.62 -15.93 -22.73
CA LYS A 118 8.69 -15.75 -24.18
C LYS A 118 10.02 -15.15 -24.66
N HIS A 119 10.76 -14.52 -23.73
CA HIS A 119 12.00 -13.81 -24.01
C HIS A 119 13.24 -14.54 -23.47
N ALA A 120 13.07 -15.65 -22.75
CA ALA A 120 14.16 -16.46 -22.21
C ALA A 120 14.97 -17.15 -23.32
N GLY A 121 16.30 -16.99 -23.29
CA GLY A 121 17.20 -17.54 -24.32
C GLY A 121 17.17 -16.80 -25.64
N ALA A 122 16.52 -15.65 -25.72
CA ALA A 122 16.48 -14.73 -26.84
C ALA A 122 17.14 -13.40 -26.46
N ASP A 123 16.64 -12.27 -26.99
CA ASP A 123 17.21 -10.95 -26.71
C ASP A 123 16.96 -10.44 -25.26
N GLY A 124 16.22 -11.20 -24.46
CA GLY A 124 15.85 -10.79 -23.11
C GLY A 124 14.82 -9.65 -23.10
N MET A 125 14.77 -8.90 -22.00
CA MET A 125 13.83 -7.78 -21.81
C MET A 125 14.55 -6.55 -21.30
N THR A 126 14.05 -5.36 -21.63
CA THR A 126 14.53 -4.12 -21.00
C THR A 126 14.05 -4.04 -19.55
N ILE A 127 14.69 -3.20 -18.75
CA ILE A 127 14.26 -2.92 -17.38
C ILE A 127 12.82 -2.36 -17.37
N ALA A 128 12.44 -1.52 -18.33
CA ALA A 128 11.06 -1.04 -18.47
C ALA A 128 10.07 -2.17 -18.72
N GLU A 129 10.40 -3.10 -19.65
CA GLU A 129 9.57 -4.27 -19.96
C GLU A 129 9.44 -5.22 -18.75
N LEU A 130 10.51 -5.39 -17.96
CA LEU A 130 10.48 -6.19 -16.74
C LEU A 130 9.57 -5.54 -15.67
N CYS A 131 9.66 -4.21 -15.45
CA CYS A 131 8.79 -3.50 -14.54
C CYS A 131 7.31 -3.61 -14.98
N ASP A 132 7.04 -3.40 -16.26
CA ASP A 132 5.70 -3.53 -16.82
C ASP A 132 5.12 -4.95 -16.59
N ALA A 133 5.85 -6.00 -16.97
CA ALA A 133 5.42 -7.38 -16.77
C ALA A 133 5.20 -7.73 -15.29
N ALA A 134 6.11 -7.28 -14.40
CA ALA A 134 6.03 -7.53 -12.97
C ALA A 134 4.83 -6.85 -12.32
N VAL A 135 4.53 -5.61 -12.71
CA VAL A 135 3.44 -4.84 -12.10
C VAL A 135 2.10 -5.18 -12.73
N THR A 136 1.99 -5.18 -14.07
CA THR A 136 0.70 -5.30 -14.77
C THR A 136 0.16 -6.73 -14.79
N LEU A 137 1.03 -7.72 -14.92
CA LEU A 137 0.66 -9.15 -15.02
C LEU A 137 1.19 -10.00 -13.87
N SER A 138 1.92 -9.37 -12.93
CA SER A 138 2.51 -10.07 -11.79
C SER A 138 3.53 -11.16 -12.17
N ASP A 139 4.26 -11.02 -13.29
CA ASP A 139 5.27 -11.94 -13.76
C ASP A 139 6.36 -12.19 -12.72
N ASN A 140 6.55 -13.45 -12.31
CA ASN A 140 7.44 -13.80 -11.21
C ASN A 140 8.92 -13.74 -11.61
N THR A 141 9.26 -14.24 -12.80
CA THR A 141 10.64 -14.14 -13.29
C THR A 141 11.04 -12.69 -13.51
N ALA A 142 10.16 -11.87 -14.06
CA ALA A 142 10.41 -10.42 -14.17
C ALA A 142 10.67 -9.80 -12.80
N GLY A 143 9.87 -10.13 -11.78
CA GLY A 143 10.11 -9.69 -10.40
C GLY A 143 11.48 -10.10 -9.87
N ASN A 144 11.90 -11.34 -10.08
CA ASN A 144 13.22 -11.83 -9.67
C ASN A 144 14.37 -11.15 -10.40
N LEU A 145 14.24 -10.92 -11.72
CA LEU A 145 15.26 -10.23 -12.51
C LEU A 145 15.40 -8.75 -12.08
N LEU A 146 14.30 -8.09 -11.69
CA LEU A 146 14.39 -6.77 -11.07
C LEU A 146 15.12 -6.80 -9.75
N LEU A 147 14.80 -7.75 -8.85
CA LEU A 147 15.52 -7.92 -7.59
C LEU A 147 17.03 -8.13 -7.82
N GLU A 148 17.42 -8.99 -8.76
CA GLU A 148 18.82 -9.21 -9.10
C GLU A 148 19.53 -7.91 -9.53
N SER A 149 18.83 -6.98 -10.18
CA SER A 149 19.42 -5.73 -10.69
C SER A 149 19.88 -4.76 -9.60
N PHE A 150 19.40 -4.91 -8.37
CA PHE A 150 19.70 -4.00 -7.26
C PHE A 150 20.09 -4.69 -5.93
N GLY A 151 20.63 -5.90 -6.00
CA GLY A 151 21.18 -6.59 -4.81
C GLY A 151 20.19 -7.52 -4.11
N GLY A 152 19.15 -7.97 -4.81
CA GLY A 152 18.21 -8.97 -4.33
C GLY A 152 17.21 -8.44 -3.29
N PRO A 153 16.57 -9.35 -2.54
CA PRO A 153 15.62 -9.00 -1.48
C PRO A 153 16.20 -8.04 -0.43
N ALA A 154 17.45 -8.24 -0.04
CA ALA A 154 18.14 -7.36 0.91
C ALA A 154 18.27 -5.94 0.37
N GLY A 155 18.64 -5.77 -0.90
CA GLY A 155 18.74 -4.46 -1.54
C GLY A 155 17.40 -3.70 -1.53
N LEU A 156 16.27 -4.39 -1.77
CA LEU A 156 14.94 -3.78 -1.63
C LEU A 156 14.67 -3.33 -0.19
N THR A 157 14.96 -4.20 0.78
CA THR A 157 14.75 -3.91 2.20
C THR A 157 15.57 -2.71 2.65
N ASP A 158 16.86 -2.65 2.29
CA ASP A 158 17.76 -1.55 2.63
C ASP A 158 17.28 -0.22 2.01
N TRP A 159 16.83 -0.26 0.76
CA TRP A 159 16.26 0.92 0.13
C TRP A 159 14.99 1.40 0.83
N LEU A 160 14.08 0.51 1.20
CA LEU A 160 12.87 0.85 1.96
C LEU A 160 13.24 1.54 3.28
N ARG A 161 14.26 1.07 4.00
CA ARG A 161 14.79 1.75 5.20
C ARG A 161 15.25 3.17 4.88
N SER A 162 15.92 3.37 3.74
CA SER A 162 16.45 4.67 3.33
C SER A 162 15.38 5.70 2.99
N ILE A 163 14.16 5.26 2.65
CA ILE A 163 13.02 6.14 2.37
C ILE A 163 12.02 6.24 3.54
N GLY A 164 12.38 5.67 4.71
CA GLY A 164 11.60 5.79 5.95
C GLY A 164 10.69 4.62 6.30
N ASP A 165 10.60 3.58 5.46
CA ASP A 165 9.86 2.36 5.80
C ASP A 165 10.70 1.45 6.70
N GLY A 166 10.51 1.57 8.02
CA GLY A 166 11.17 0.75 9.04
C GLY A 166 10.61 -0.66 9.19
N THR A 167 9.52 -0.99 8.52
CA THR A 167 8.69 -2.18 8.79
C THR A 167 8.78 -3.22 7.69
N THR A 168 8.51 -2.83 6.45
CA THR A 168 8.44 -3.75 5.30
C THR A 168 9.78 -4.42 5.04
N ARG A 169 9.77 -5.73 4.85
CA ARG A 169 10.97 -6.51 4.55
C ARG A 169 10.72 -7.57 3.50
N LEU A 170 11.69 -7.76 2.63
CA LEU A 170 11.76 -8.87 1.69
C LEU A 170 12.99 -9.70 2.01
N ASP A 171 12.84 -11.00 2.08
CA ASP A 171 13.91 -11.93 2.50
C ASP A 171 14.20 -12.99 1.43
N ARG A 172 13.21 -13.27 0.58
CA ARG A 172 13.25 -14.35 -0.42
C ARG A 172 12.86 -13.82 -1.80
N THR A 173 13.03 -14.68 -2.79
CA THR A 173 12.60 -14.43 -4.17
C THR A 173 11.33 -15.21 -4.50
N GLU A 174 10.73 -14.92 -5.66
CA GLU A 174 9.63 -15.73 -6.20
C GLU A 174 10.13 -17.16 -6.52
N PRO A 175 9.34 -18.21 -6.29
CA PRO A 175 8.01 -18.17 -5.68
C PRO A 175 8.00 -18.29 -4.15
N THR A 176 9.16 -18.50 -3.50
CA THR A 176 9.27 -18.87 -2.08
C THR A 176 8.86 -17.76 -1.11
N LEU A 177 8.94 -16.49 -1.53
CA LEU A 177 8.48 -15.35 -0.74
C LEU A 177 6.97 -15.38 -0.43
N ASN A 178 6.19 -16.11 -1.23
CA ASN A 178 4.73 -16.21 -1.07
C ASN A 178 4.30 -17.19 0.04
N GLU A 179 5.23 -17.89 0.69
CA GLU A 179 4.92 -18.99 1.62
C GLU A 179 3.92 -18.56 2.71
N GLY A 180 4.08 -17.38 3.32
CA GLY A 180 3.11 -16.77 4.23
C GLY A 180 2.69 -17.66 5.41
N ARG A 181 3.65 -18.37 6.04
CA ARG A 181 3.35 -19.21 7.22
C ARG A 181 3.02 -18.35 8.41
N LYS A 182 2.07 -18.82 9.21
CA LYS A 182 1.71 -18.17 10.47
C LYS A 182 2.94 -17.95 11.36
N GLY A 183 3.13 -16.69 11.78
CA GLY A 183 4.23 -16.30 12.66
C GLY A 183 5.60 -16.17 11.97
N ASP A 184 5.70 -16.38 10.65
CA ASP A 184 6.93 -16.12 9.90
C ASP A 184 7.05 -14.60 9.62
N PRO A 185 8.11 -13.92 10.10
CA PRO A 185 8.28 -12.49 9.86
C PRO A 185 8.84 -12.17 8.48
N ARG A 186 9.26 -13.17 7.70
CA ARG A 186 9.89 -12.94 6.39
C ARG A 186 8.85 -12.52 5.35
N ASP A 187 9.27 -11.63 4.44
CA ASP A 187 8.49 -11.17 3.28
C ASP A 187 7.16 -10.52 3.69
N THR A 188 7.20 -9.75 4.79
CA THR A 188 6.01 -9.11 5.38
C THR A 188 6.07 -7.60 5.32
N THR A 189 4.89 -7.00 5.38
CA THR A 189 4.63 -5.59 5.63
C THR A 189 3.50 -5.45 6.65
N THR A 190 3.17 -4.22 7.04
CA THR A 190 1.90 -3.90 7.70
C THR A 190 1.04 -3.07 6.75
N PRO A 191 -0.31 -3.11 6.85
CA PRO A 191 -1.16 -2.23 6.05
C PRO A 191 -0.76 -0.75 6.12
N ASN A 192 -0.41 -0.24 7.30
CA ASN A 192 0.02 1.15 7.48
C ASN A 192 1.34 1.42 6.75
N ALA A 193 2.37 0.58 6.93
CA ALA A 193 3.66 0.78 6.27
C ALA A 193 3.55 0.72 4.74
N MET A 194 2.75 -0.21 4.22
CA MET A 194 2.52 -0.33 2.78
C MET A 194 1.75 0.87 2.22
N LEU A 195 0.73 1.35 2.95
CA LEU A 195 -0.02 2.55 2.58
C LEU A 195 0.90 3.76 2.49
N ASP A 196 1.72 4.00 3.52
CA ASP A 196 2.66 5.11 3.58
C ASP A 196 3.69 5.02 2.45
N THR A 197 4.27 3.84 2.24
CA THR A 197 5.27 3.64 1.20
C THR A 197 4.68 3.80 -0.19
N LEU A 198 3.51 3.22 -0.49
CA LEU A 198 2.83 3.40 -1.77
C LEU A 198 2.46 4.86 -2.00
N GLY A 199 1.93 5.55 -0.99
CA GLY A 199 1.63 6.98 -1.03
C GLY A 199 2.86 7.81 -1.35
N ASN A 200 3.98 7.56 -0.68
CA ASN A 200 5.25 8.26 -0.90
C ASN A 200 5.82 8.03 -2.31
N LEU A 201 5.64 6.83 -2.89
CA LEU A 201 6.10 6.50 -4.24
C LEU A 201 5.23 7.09 -5.35
N THR A 202 3.94 7.30 -5.10
CA THR A 202 2.98 7.71 -6.14
C THR A 202 2.53 9.16 -6.02
N LEU A 203 2.56 9.74 -4.83
CA LEU A 203 2.04 11.07 -4.53
C LEU A 203 3.07 11.95 -3.81
N GLY A 204 4.13 11.35 -3.26
CA GLY A 204 5.18 12.04 -2.50
C GLY A 204 6.37 12.45 -3.36
N SER A 205 7.53 12.64 -2.71
CA SER A 205 8.74 13.18 -3.33
C SER A 205 9.89 12.15 -3.43
N VAL A 206 9.62 10.87 -3.19
CA VAL A 206 10.65 9.81 -3.31
C VAL A 206 11.12 9.62 -4.75
N LEU A 207 10.20 9.80 -5.70
CA LEU A 207 10.46 9.73 -7.14
C LEU A 207 10.27 11.10 -7.77
N THR A 208 10.91 11.32 -8.93
CA THR A 208 10.59 12.46 -9.80
C THR A 208 9.16 12.34 -10.32
N GLU A 209 8.57 13.44 -10.75
CA GLU A 209 7.21 13.44 -11.34
C GLU A 209 7.10 12.46 -12.53
N ALA A 210 8.13 12.39 -13.38
CA ALA A 210 8.15 11.46 -14.51
C ALA A 210 8.13 10.00 -14.07
N SER A 211 8.88 9.65 -13.03
CA SER A 211 8.94 8.32 -12.46
C SER A 211 7.66 7.97 -11.67
N CYS A 212 7.09 8.90 -10.91
CA CYS A 212 5.77 8.75 -10.29
C CYS A 212 4.71 8.41 -11.34
N ASN A 213 4.62 9.20 -12.41
CA ASN A 213 3.66 9.00 -13.49
C ASN A 213 3.87 7.66 -14.20
N ARG A 214 5.11 7.20 -14.34
CA ARG A 214 5.44 5.89 -14.91
C ARG A 214 4.95 4.75 -14.02
N LEU A 215 5.21 4.81 -12.71
CA LEU A 215 4.74 3.82 -11.75
C LEU A 215 3.22 3.75 -11.73
N ILE A 216 2.56 4.92 -11.67
CA ILE A 216 1.10 5.02 -11.73
C ILE A 216 0.55 4.40 -13.01
N ALA A 217 1.19 4.64 -14.17
CA ALA A 217 0.76 4.07 -15.44
C ALA A 217 0.79 2.52 -15.41
N TRP A 218 1.83 1.91 -14.85
CA TRP A 218 1.91 0.46 -14.70
C TRP A 218 0.84 -0.07 -13.74
N LEU A 219 0.64 0.60 -12.58
CA LEU A 219 -0.40 0.21 -11.62
C LEU A 219 -1.81 0.30 -12.22
N VAL A 220 -2.10 1.35 -13.00
CA VAL A 220 -3.40 1.51 -13.68
C VAL A 220 -3.61 0.44 -14.75
N ALA A 221 -2.55 0.03 -15.45
CA ALA A 221 -2.60 -1.04 -16.45
C ALA A 221 -2.68 -2.44 -15.84
N SER A 222 -2.60 -2.59 -14.50
CA SER A 222 -2.74 -3.88 -13.82
C SER A 222 -4.04 -4.60 -14.21
N THR A 223 -3.91 -5.88 -14.53
CA THR A 223 -5.05 -6.73 -14.95
C THR A 223 -5.49 -7.70 -13.86
N THR A 224 -4.75 -7.78 -12.76
CA THR A 224 -4.93 -8.82 -11.74
C THR A 224 -5.92 -8.46 -10.63
N GLY A 225 -6.28 -7.17 -10.50
CA GLY A 225 -7.12 -6.65 -9.40
C GLY A 225 -8.60 -6.48 -9.70
N LYS A 226 -9.08 -6.91 -10.88
CA LYS A 226 -10.47 -6.67 -11.33
C LYS A 226 -11.55 -7.14 -10.37
N GLU A 227 -11.29 -8.22 -9.63
CA GLU A 227 -12.25 -8.84 -8.71
C GLU A 227 -12.04 -8.39 -7.25
N ARG A 228 -11.02 -7.57 -6.96
CA ARG A 228 -10.68 -7.13 -5.61
C ARG A 228 -11.17 -5.71 -5.34
N LEU A 229 -10.31 -4.80 -4.86
CA LEU A 229 -10.71 -3.42 -4.53
C LEU A 229 -11.48 -2.75 -5.68
N ARG A 230 -11.01 -2.91 -6.92
CA ARG A 230 -11.68 -2.35 -8.11
C ARG A 230 -13.14 -2.77 -8.24
N ALA A 231 -13.51 -4.00 -7.84
CA ALA A 231 -14.89 -4.49 -7.94
C ALA A 231 -15.87 -3.77 -6.99
N GLY A 232 -15.36 -3.06 -5.99
CA GLY A 232 -16.15 -2.28 -5.05
C GLY A 232 -16.24 -0.79 -5.39
N LEU A 233 -15.48 -0.34 -6.38
CA LEU A 233 -15.37 1.08 -6.76
C LEU A 233 -16.23 1.39 -7.99
N PRO A 234 -16.72 2.64 -8.15
CA PRO A 234 -17.37 3.07 -9.36
C PRO A 234 -16.49 2.91 -10.59
N ALA A 235 -17.10 2.55 -11.73
CA ALA A 235 -16.38 2.22 -12.95
C ALA A 235 -15.66 3.42 -13.61
N ASP A 236 -16.07 4.64 -13.29
CA ASP A 236 -15.49 5.89 -13.75
C ASP A 236 -14.31 6.38 -12.90
N TRP A 237 -14.04 5.73 -11.77
CA TRP A 237 -12.88 6.05 -10.97
C TRP A 237 -11.62 5.44 -11.59
N LYS A 238 -10.56 6.25 -11.68
CA LYS A 238 -9.23 5.76 -12.07
C LYS A 238 -8.62 5.01 -10.89
N VAL A 239 -8.15 3.78 -11.11
CA VAL A 239 -7.54 2.93 -10.07
C VAL A 239 -6.23 2.38 -10.58
N GLY A 240 -5.17 2.54 -9.81
CA GLY A 240 -3.89 1.84 -9.99
C GLY A 240 -3.71 0.86 -8.84
N ASP A 241 -3.56 -0.44 -9.12
CA ASP A 241 -3.43 -1.45 -8.07
C ASP A 241 -2.32 -2.47 -8.33
N LYS A 242 -1.90 -3.15 -7.28
CA LYS A 242 -1.06 -4.34 -7.33
C LYS A 242 -1.56 -5.40 -6.37
N THR A 243 -1.88 -6.57 -6.91
CA THR A 243 -2.33 -7.71 -6.10
C THR A 243 -1.18 -8.60 -5.65
N GLY A 244 -1.43 -9.36 -4.59
CA GLY A 244 -0.61 -10.47 -4.13
C GLY A 244 -1.47 -11.69 -3.82
N THR A 245 -0.97 -12.89 -4.09
CA THR A 245 -1.63 -14.15 -3.74
C THR A 245 -0.56 -15.18 -3.42
N GLY A 246 -0.73 -15.89 -2.32
CA GLY A 246 0.16 -16.95 -1.89
C GLY A 246 -0.61 -18.13 -1.30
N PRO A 247 0.06 -19.24 -1.01
CA PRO A 247 -0.50 -20.35 -0.24
C PRO A 247 -0.84 -19.87 1.20
N ASN A 248 -1.39 -20.78 2.00
CA ASN A 248 -1.74 -20.53 3.39
C ASN A 248 -2.70 -19.34 3.60
N GLY A 249 -3.61 -19.11 2.64
CA GLY A 249 -4.65 -18.10 2.74
C GLY A 249 -4.13 -16.66 2.74
N SER A 250 -3.03 -16.41 2.02
CA SER A 250 -2.41 -15.08 1.93
C SER A 250 -2.85 -14.37 0.65
N LEU A 251 -3.54 -13.23 0.79
CA LEU A 251 -3.92 -12.34 -0.30
C LEU A 251 -3.62 -10.89 0.07
N GLY A 252 -3.36 -10.06 -0.92
CA GLY A 252 -3.19 -8.62 -0.74
C GLY A 252 -3.64 -7.85 -1.97
N ASP A 253 -4.09 -6.61 -1.76
CA ASP A 253 -4.33 -5.64 -2.81
C ASP A 253 -3.98 -4.26 -2.29
N ILE A 254 -3.09 -3.57 -2.98
CA ILE A 254 -2.68 -2.20 -2.66
C ILE A 254 -3.07 -1.30 -3.82
N ALA A 255 -3.62 -0.13 -3.54
CA ALA A 255 -4.17 0.72 -4.57
C ALA A 255 -3.97 2.21 -4.31
N VAL A 256 -3.84 2.97 -5.39
CA VAL A 256 -4.08 4.42 -5.44
C VAL A 256 -5.31 4.65 -6.32
N ILE A 257 -6.27 5.38 -5.79
CA ILE A 257 -7.61 5.54 -6.34
C ILE A 257 -7.86 7.03 -6.55
N TRP A 258 -8.31 7.42 -7.73
CA TRP A 258 -8.64 8.81 -8.07
C TRP A 258 -10.13 8.91 -8.37
N PRO A 259 -10.96 9.33 -7.39
CA PRO A 259 -12.33 9.70 -7.66
C PRO A 259 -12.38 10.95 -8.58
N PRO A 260 -13.41 11.12 -9.42
CA PRO A 260 -13.57 12.34 -10.22
C PRO A 260 -13.56 13.60 -9.36
N ASP A 261 -12.88 14.64 -9.81
CA ASP A 261 -12.81 15.97 -9.19
C ASP A 261 -12.35 15.99 -7.72
N ARG A 262 -11.62 14.95 -7.27
CA ARG A 262 -11.09 14.84 -5.91
C ARG A 262 -9.62 14.42 -5.87
N GLY A 263 -9.02 14.65 -4.71
CA GLY A 263 -7.69 14.12 -4.40
C GLY A 263 -7.66 12.59 -4.32
N PRO A 264 -6.50 11.98 -4.49
CA PRO A 264 -6.36 10.53 -4.48
C PRO A 264 -6.58 9.92 -3.08
N ILE A 265 -7.00 8.65 -3.08
CA ILE A 265 -7.11 7.80 -1.90
C ILE A 265 -6.06 6.70 -2.02
N VAL A 266 -5.37 6.39 -0.94
CA VAL A 266 -4.44 5.26 -0.87
C VAL A 266 -5.04 4.17 0.00
N ALA A 267 -4.90 2.92 -0.44
CA ALA A 267 -5.41 1.75 0.28
C ALA A 267 -4.41 0.61 0.28
N ALA A 268 -4.31 -0.09 1.40
CA ALA A 268 -3.57 -1.34 1.55
C ALA A 268 -4.43 -2.35 2.30
N VAL A 269 -4.76 -3.47 1.65
CA VAL A 269 -5.63 -4.51 2.20
C VAL A 269 -4.93 -5.85 2.09
N TYR A 270 -4.87 -6.58 3.20
CA TYR A 270 -4.24 -7.88 3.29
C TYR A 270 -5.13 -8.89 4.02
N ILE A 271 -5.08 -10.12 3.58
CA ILE A 271 -5.66 -11.27 4.27
C ILE A 271 -4.53 -12.28 4.48
N ALA A 272 -4.49 -12.88 5.66
CA ALA A 272 -3.55 -13.95 5.99
C ALA A 272 -4.25 -15.07 6.76
N GLU A 273 -3.70 -16.28 6.66
CA GLU A 273 -4.18 -17.44 7.41
C GLU A 273 -5.65 -17.81 7.08
N ALA A 274 -6.19 -17.36 5.93
CA ALA A 274 -7.55 -17.64 5.55
C ALA A 274 -7.77 -19.14 5.32
N THR A 275 -8.94 -19.60 5.75
CA THR A 275 -9.33 -21.01 5.62
C THR A 275 -10.29 -21.28 4.46
N VAL A 276 -10.78 -20.22 3.83
CA VAL A 276 -11.64 -20.31 2.64
C VAL A 276 -10.83 -20.18 1.36
N PRO A 277 -11.31 -20.71 0.22
CA PRO A 277 -10.61 -20.61 -1.07
C PRO A 277 -10.37 -19.15 -1.49
N ALA A 278 -9.22 -18.88 -2.13
CA ALA A 278 -8.79 -17.52 -2.51
C ALA A 278 -9.85 -16.76 -3.35
N LYS A 279 -10.56 -17.43 -4.26
CA LYS A 279 -11.63 -16.80 -5.05
C LYS A 279 -12.82 -16.30 -4.23
N GLU A 280 -13.08 -16.92 -3.07
CA GLU A 280 -14.17 -16.55 -2.17
C GLU A 280 -13.79 -15.34 -1.30
N LEU A 281 -12.49 -14.98 -1.28
CA LEU A 281 -11.96 -13.83 -0.55
C LEU A 281 -12.02 -12.52 -1.37
N ASN A 282 -12.09 -12.59 -2.71
CA ASN A 282 -12.19 -11.39 -3.55
C ASN A 282 -13.36 -10.46 -3.14
N PRO A 283 -14.57 -10.97 -2.80
CA PRO A 283 -15.66 -10.12 -2.32
C PRO A 283 -15.34 -9.33 -1.03
N VAL A 284 -14.39 -9.79 -0.20
CA VAL A 284 -13.97 -9.06 1.00
C VAL A 284 -13.25 -7.76 0.61
N PHE A 285 -12.34 -7.83 -0.38
CA PHE A 285 -11.67 -6.65 -0.93
C PHE A 285 -12.68 -5.69 -1.59
N ALA A 286 -13.63 -6.23 -2.35
CA ALA A 286 -14.68 -5.41 -2.98
C ALA A 286 -15.56 -4.69 -1.94
N GLU A 287 -15.81 -5.30 -0.76
CA GLU A 287 -16.54 -4.62 0.32
C GLU A 287 -15.72 -3.47 0.91
N VAL A 288 -14.40 -3.65 1.11
CA VAL A 288 -13.53 -2.52 1.50
C VAL A 288 -13.55 -1.43 0.44
N GLY A 289 -13.57 -1.78 -0.86
CA GLY A 289 -13.77 -0.83 -1.95
C GLY A 289 -15.08 -0.02 -1.81
N ARG A 290 -16.19 -0.66 -1.47
CA ARG A 290 -17.47 0.04 -1.20
C ARG A 290 -17.39 0.96 0.03
N MET A 291 -16.69 0.52 1.08
CA MET A 291 -16.45 1.38 2.25
C MET A 291 -15.64 2.63 1.91
N ILE A 292 -14.68 2.52 0.98
CA ILE A 292 -13.94 3.68 0.45
C ILE A 292 -14.90 4.65 -0.27
N VAL A 293 -15.87 4.16 -1.04
CA VAL A 293 -16.87 5.02 -1.71
C VAL A 293 -17.75 5.74 -0.69
N GLU A 294 -18.12 5.09 0.40
CA GLU A 294 -18.95 5.68 1.46
C GLU A 294 -18.22 6.78 2.25
N MET A 295 -16.87 6.78 2.23
CA MET A 295 -16.03 7.77 2.90
C MET A 295 -15.98 9.11 2.14
N VAL A 296 -16.29 9.10 0.84
CA VAL A 296 -16.11 10.19 -0.13
C VAL A 296 -17.39 10.96 -0.38
#